data_17852997a284d081541e0cf228d7daa1
#
_entry.id   17852997a284d081541e0cf228d7daa1
#
_cell.length_a   1.000
_cell.length_b   1.000
_cell.length_c   1.000
_cell.angle_alpha   90.00
_cell.angle_beta   90.00
_cell.angle_gamma   90.00
#
_symmetry.space_group_name_H-M   'P 1'
#
loop_
_entity.id
_entity.type
_entity.pdbx_description
1 polymer ?
#
loop_
_entity_poly.entity_id
_entity_poly.type
_entity_poly.pdbx_seq_one_letter_code
_entity_poly.pdbx_strand_id
1 'polypeptide(L)'
;THASEMTIKNELAEFNFSKDHAVYLPYSTNDQQPLAMAFQNIYDATTLSQAASKLAFLPVTIDYANGIKLTLLEADLENYPGMFVESQGNEHRLQGKFAPYPAKTDFYPWRQQEYVTKAEDFIARTSGPRSYPWRILAITEKDTEMPVNNLVYALASPNRIGDYSWIKTGKVAWDWWNDWNLKGVPFKAGINMDTYKYYIDFAARNDIEYIILDEGWYNPKSGDMLTVIPELDLTELISYGKNKGVDIVLWTVFNVLDSQLEAACEKYAQMGIKGFKVDFLDRDDQKAVEMVYRIAEATARHHLILDLHGIYKPT
;
A
#
# COMPACT_ATOMS: atom_id res chain seq x y z
N THR A 1 -19.14 20.61 -14.75
CA THR A 1 -18.52 21.03 -16.03
C THR A 1 -18.72 19.93 -17.06
N HIS A 2 -18.93 20.30 -18.32
CA HIS A 2 -19.04 19.35 -19.44
C HIS A 2 -17.71 19.18 -20.18
N ALA A 3 -16.60 19.61 -19.58
CA ALA A 3 -15.27 19.49 -20.19
C ALA A 3 -14.85 18.04 -20.31
N SER A 4 -14.31 17.65 -21.45
CA SER A 4 -13.75 16.30 -21.69
C SER A 4 -12.49 16.05 -20.85
N GLU A 5 -11.77 17.10 -20.52
CA GLU A 5 -10.57 17.07 -19.68
C GLU A 5 -10.51 18.31 -18.79
N MET A 6 -10.09 18.13 -17.56
CA MET A 6 -9.91 19.20 -16.57
C MET A 6 -8.60 19.02 -15.81
N THR A 7 -7.94 20.13 -15.54
CA THR A 7 -6.80 20.19 -14.61
C THR A 7 -7.28 20.73 -13.27
N ILE A 8 -7.07 19.97 -12.20
CA ILE A 8 -7.39 20.37 -10.83
C ILE A 8 -6.12 20.95 -10.19
N LYS A 9 -6.14 22.26 -10.00
CA LYS A 9 -4.98 22.96 -9.42
C LYS A 9 -4.74 22.55 -7.97
N ASN A 10 -5.78 22.50 -7.17
CA ASN A 10 -5.72 22.12 -5.76
C ASN A 10 -7.12 21.82 -5.24
N GLU A 11 -7.22 21.18 -4.08
CA GLU A 11 -8.42 21.01 -3.29
C GLU A 11 -8.27 21.76 -1.97
N LEU A 12 -9.31 22.52 -1.59
CA LEU A 12 -9.37 23.21 -0.31
C LEU A 12 -10.21 22.36 0.65
N ALA A 13 -9.54 21.55 1.44
CA ALA A 13 -10.15 20.74 2.50
C ALA A 13 -9.71 21.30 3.86
N GLU A 14 -10.63 21.87 4.63
CA GLU A 14 -10.35 22.48 5.92
C GLU A 14 -11.28 21.89 6.99
N PHE A 15 -10.69 21.49 8.11
CA PHE A 15 -11.36 20.92 9.26
C PHE A 15 -11.11 21.83 10.46
N ASN A 16 -12.14 22.62 10.83
CA ASN A 16 -12.06 23.62 11.87
C ASN A 16 -12.73 23.13 13.15
N PHE A 17 -12.08 23.28 14.27
CA PHE A 17 -12.56 22.85 15.58
C PHE A 17 -12.74 24.06 16.50
N SER A 18 -13.83 24.07 17.26
CA SER A 18 -14.18 25.19 18.13
C SER A 18 -13.33 25.30 19.40
N LYS A 19 -12.60 24.23 19.73
CA LYS A 19 -11.74 24.12 20.92
C LYS A 19 -10.44 23.41 20.60
N ASP A 20 -9.45 23.57 21.48
CA ASP A 20 -8.20 22.84 21.44
C ASP A 20 -8.41 21.41 21.94
N HIS A 21 -8.63 20.50 21.02
CA HIS A 21 -8.81 19.08 21.29
C HIS A 21 -7.50 18.32 21.22
N ALA A 22 -7.39 17.22 21.95
CA ALA A 22 -6.33 16.25 21.75
C ALA A 22 -6.45 15.65 20.33
N VAL A 23 -5.32 15.42 19.68
CA VAL A 23 -5.23 14.87 18.34
C VAL A 23 -4.10 13.85 18.23
N TYR A 24 -4.33 12.80 17.46
CA TYR A 24 -3.36 11.74 17.17
C TYR A 24 -2.98 11.82 15.69
N LEU A 25 -1.70 12.13 15.44
CA LEU A 25 -1.17 12.45 14.11
C LEU A 25 0.00 11.53 13.73
N PRO A 26 -0.12 10.73 12.67
CA PRO A 26 1.00 9.98 12.11
C PRO A 26 1.76 10.89 11.12
N TYR A 27 2.78 11.58 11.60
CA TYR A 27 3.57 12.47 10.76
C TYR A 27 4.38 11.73 9.71
N SER A 28 4.62 12.37 8.57
CA SER A 28 5.60 11.91 7.59
C SER A 28 6.97 11.75 8.24
N THR A 29 7.64 10.63 7.96
CA THR A 29 9.00 10.32 8.45
C THR A 29 10.10 10.95 7.61
N ASN A 30 9.77 11.50 6.44
CA ASN A 30 10.72 12.08 5.50
C ASN A 30 10.57 13.60 5.47
N ASP A 31 11.34 14.30 6.29
CA ASP A 31 11.29 15.77 6.37
C ASP A 31 11.73 16.48 5.06
N GLN A 32 12.52 15.81 4.21
CA GLN A 32 13.00 16.39 2.93
C GLN A 32 12.01 16.19 1.78
N GLN A 33 11.33 15.04 1.78
CA GLN A 33 10.32 14.70 0.80
C GLN A 33 9.07 14.14 1.50
N PRO A 34 8.32 14.99 2.21
CA PRO A 34 7.28 14.54 3.13
C PRO A 34 6.09 13.85 2.45
N LEU A 35 5.99 13.93 1.12
CA LEU A 35 5.01 13.21 0.30
C LEU A 35 5.53 11.87 -0.24
N ALA A 36 6.79 11.51 0.07
CA ALA A 36 7.41 10.25 -0.33
C ALA A 36 7.78 9.44 0.92
N MET A 37 6.90 8.53 1.32
CA MET A 37 7.03 7.75 2.54
C MET A 37 6.22 6.46 2.52
N ALA A 38 6.58 5.51 3.35
CA ALA A 38 5.91 4.20 3.43
C ALA A 38 4.54 4.21 4.17
N PHE A 39 3.99 5.36 4.52
CA PHE A 39 2.73 5.52 5.27
C PHE A 39 2.68 4.72 6.59
N GLN A 40 3.81 4.59 7.24
CA GLN A 40 3.99 3.88 8.50
C GLN A 40 4.73 4.76 9.48
N ASN A 41 4.11 5.07 10.61
CA ASN A 41 4.73 5.81 11.71
C ASN A 41 3.97 5.59 13.02
N ILE A 42 4.62 5.90 14.14
CA ILE A 42 3.99 6.02 15.44
C ILE A 42 3.11 7.28 15.44
N TYR A 43 1.95 7.20 16.08
CA TYR A 43 1.06 8.33 16.26
C TYR A 43 1.55 9.23 17.40
N ASP A 44 1.79 10.50 17.08
CA ASP A 44 2.07 11.52 18.10
C ASP A 44 0.75 11.98 18.74
N ALA A 45 0.69 11.89 20.07
CA ALA A 45 -0.42 12.42 20.86
C ALA A 45 -0.10 13.86 21.29
N THR A 46 -0.90 14.82 20.85
CA THR A 46 -0.72 16.26 21.12
C THR A 46 -2.07 16.98 21.17
N THR A 47 -2.09 18.31 21.17
CA THR A 47 -3.30 19.10 20.95
C THR A 47 -3.23 19.80 19.61
N LEU A 48 -4.38 20.23 19.08
CA LEU A 48 -4.46 20.93 17.79
C LEU A 48 -3.58 22.18 17.76
N SER A 49 -3.52 22.94 18.88
CA SER A 49 -2.71 24.15 18.99
C SER A 49 -1.19 23.89 19.07
N GLN A 50 -0.81 22.71 19.55
CA GLN A 50 0.59 22.32 19.74
C GLN A 50 1.11 21.39 18.63
N ALA A 51 0.24 20.93 17.77
CA ALA A 51 0.62 20.06 16.67
C ALA A 51 1.63 20.74 15.76
N ALA A 52 2.68 20.02 15.38
CA ALA A 52 3.70 20.54 14.48
C ALA A 52 3.11 20.83 13.09
N SER A 53 3.60 21.91 12.44
CA SER A 53 3.31 22.21 11.04
C SER A 53 4.09 21.25 10.12
N LYS A 54 3.73 19.96 10.19
CA LYS A 54 4.27 18.87 9.37
C LYS A 54 3.12 18.10 8.75
N LEU A 55 3.38 17.48 7.61
CA LEU A 55 2.39 16.60 6.99
C LEU A 55 2.16 15.35 7.83
N ALA A 56 0.90 15.05 8.10
CA ALA A 56 0.44 13.79 8.66
C ALA A 56 -0.45 13.07 7.63
N PHE A 57 -0.29 11.76 7.51
CA PHE A 57 -1.16 10.96 6.66
C PHE A 57 -2.42 10.51 7.40
N LEU A 58 -3.42 10.04 6.69
CA LEU A 58 -4.65 9.52 7.30
C LEU A 58 -4.48 8.05 7.73
N PRO A 59 -5.26 7.58 8.73
CA PRO A 59 -6.29 8.30 9.48
C PRO A 59 -5.73 9.23 10.56
N VAL A 60 -6.47 10.30 10.88
CA VAL A 60 -6.17 11.21 12.00
C VAL A 60 -7.35 11.21 12.96
N THR A 61 -7.10 11.09 14.26
CA THR A 61 -8.16 11.05 15.27
C THR A 61 -8.10 12.24 16.19
N ILE A 62 -9.26 12.90 16.40
CA ILE A 62 -9.48 14.00 17.32
C ILE A 62 -10.30 13.47 18.51
N ASP A 63 -9.83 13.70 19.73
CA ASP A 63 -10.49 13.30 20.96
C ASP A 63 -11.21 14.47 21.63
N TYR A 64 -12.51 14.37 21.75
CA TYR A 64 -13.36 15.40 22.37
C TYR A 64 -13.42 15.33 23.89
N ALA A 65 -12.62 14.47 24.53
CA ALA A 65 -12.51 14.29 25.99
C ALA A 65 -13.81 13.90 26.72
N ASN A 66 -14.91 13.73 26.02
CA ASN A 66 -16.21 13.28 26.55
C ASN A 66 -16.58 11.85 26.10
N GLY A 67 -15.61 11.10 25.63
CA GLY A 67 -15.76 9.77 25.04
C GLY A 67 -15.92 9.78 23.52
N ILE A 68 -16.35 10.91 22.94
CA ILE A 68 -16.52 11.02 21.48
C ILE A 68 -15.14 11.14 20.82
N LYS A 69 -14.93 10.33 19.79
CA LYS A 69 -13.79 10.44 18.87
C LYS A 69 -14.30 10.79 17.47
N LEU A 70 -13.54 11.62 16.80
CA LEU A 70 -13.75 11.95 15.40
C LEU A 70 -12.51 11.51 14.63
N THR A 71 -12.67 10.54 13.72
CA THR A 71 -11.58 10.07 12.87
C THR A 71 -11.75 10.59 11.46
N LEU A 72 -10.76 11.33 10.98
CA LEU A 72 -10.68 11.81 9.61
C LEU A 72 -10.10 10.73 8.72
N LEU A 73 -10.85 10.40 7.67
CA LEU A 73 -10.58 9.34 6.71
C LEU A 73 -10.89 9.82 5.29
N GLU A 74 -10.59 9.00 4.31
CA GLU A 74 -11.09 9.15 2.94
C GLU A 74 -11.52 7.79 2.38
N ALA A 75 -12.37 7.81 1.36
CA ALA A 75 -12.79 6.62 0.63
C ALA A 75 -12.97 6.91 -0.85
N ASP A 76 -13.02 5.84 -1.63
CA ASP A 76 -13.18 5.89 -3.09
C ASP A 76 -12.09 6.70 -3.78
N LEU A 77 -10.85 6.53 -3.32
CA LEU A 77 -9.68 7.18 -3.90
C LEU A 77 -9.35 6.52 -5.23
N GLU A 78 -9.84 7.10 -6.30
CA GLU A 78 -9.61 6.63 -7.67
C GLU A 78 -9.24 7.80 -8.58
N ASN A 79 -8.15 7.64 -9.31
CA ASN A 79 -7.69 8.61 -10.32
C ASN A 79 -7.59 10.05 -9.75
N TYR A 80 -7.08 10.14 -8.53
CA TYR A 80 -6.94 11.36 -7.75
C TYR A 80 -5.91 11.16 -6.63
N PRO A 81 -5.16 12.19 -6.19
CA PRO A 81 -4.18 12.02 -5.11
C PRO A 81 -4.85 11.84 -3.74
N GLY A 82 -4.20 11.08 -2.86
CA GLY A 82 -4.59 10.92 -1.46
C GLY A 82 -4.44 12.20 -0.65
N MET A 83 -5.18 12.30 0.46
CA MET A 83 -5.13 13.46 1.34
C MET A 83 -4.18 13.23 2.52
N PHE A 84 -3.23 14.14 2.67
CA PHE A 84 -2.53 14.42 3.93
C PHE A 84 -3.22 15.56 4.66
N VAL A 85 -2.87 15.77 5.91
CA VAL A 85 -3.26 16.97 6.65
C VAL A 85 -2.05 17.64 7.29
N GLU A 86 -2.15 18.94 7.46
CA GLU A 86 -1.17 19.76 8.17
C GLU A 86 -1.90 20.61 9.20
N SER A 87 -1.37 20.66 10.43
CA SER A 87 -1.91 21.56 11.46
C SER A 87 -1.60 23.01 11.13
N GLN A 88 -2.56 23.88 11.38
CA GLN A 88 -2.40 25.34 11.29
C GLN A 88 -2.18 25.98 12.67
N GLY A 89 -1.68 25.20 13.63
CA GLY A 89 -1.31 25.67 14.97
C GLY A 89 -2.49 26.28 15.75
N ASN A 90 -2.32 27.50 16.24
CA ASN A 90 -3.27 28.18 17.12
C ASN A 90 -4.70 28.39 16.54
N GLU A 91 -4.92 28.06 15.28
CA GLU A 91 -6.26 28.15 14.65
C GLU A 91 -7.14 26.94 14.92
N HIS A 92 -6.66 25.91 15.65
CA HIS A 92 -7.37 24.64 15.88
C HIS A 92 -7.91 24.04 14.58
N ARG A 93 -7.10 24.08 13.52
CA ARG A 93 -7.47 23.70 12.16
C ARG A 93 -6.49 22.69 11.59
N LEU A 94 -7.05 21.68 10.92
CA LEU A 94 -6.30 20.80 10.03
C LEU A 94 -6.63 21.16 8.59
N GLN A 95 -5.60 21.34 7.77
CA GLN A 95 -5.73 21.65 6.34
C GLN A 95 -5.29 20.46 5.51
N GLY A 96 -6.11 20.06 4.55
CA GLY A 96 -5.79 19.04 3.55
C GLY A 96 -4.63 19.48 2.65
N LYS A 97 -3.74 18.54 2.38
CA LYS A 97 -2.60 18.68 1.47
C LYS A 97 -2.57 17.49 0.54
N PHE A 98 -2.15 17.71 -0.69
CA PHE A 98 -2.20 16.70 -1.74
C PHE A 98 -0.89 16.66 -2.50
N ALA A 99 -0.44 15.46 -2.85
CA ALA A 99 0.73 15.30 -3.70
C ALA A 99 0.45 15.91 -5.09
N PRO A 100 1.34 16.78 -5.60
CA PRO A 100 1.19 17.32 -6.94
C PRO A 100 1.41 16.22 -7.99
N TYR A 101 0.80 16.42 -9.16
CA TYR A 101 0.94 15.49 -10.28
C TYR A 101 2.42 15.37 -10.71
N PRO A 102 2.96 14.15 -10.87
CA PRO A 102 4.35 13.97 -11.25
C PRO A 102 4.59 14.35 -12.71
N ALA A 103 5.54 15.28 -12.94
CA ALA A 103 5.99 15.68 -14.27
C ALA A 103 7.12 14.80 -14.77
N LYS A 104 8.02 14.38 -13.87
CA LYS A 104 9.13 13.46 -14.16
C LYS A 104 9.38 12.56 -12.97
N THR A 105 9.75 11.33 -13.27
CA THR A 105 10.18 10.31 -12.31
C THR A 105 11.57 9.80 -12.67
N ASP A 106 12.24 9.16 -11.72
CA ASP A 106 13.48 8.42 -11.88
C ASP A 106 13.45 7.20 -10.96
N PHE A 107 14.48 6.34 -11.03
CA PHE A 107 14.53 5.08 -10.31
C PHE A 107 15.75 5.01 -9.39
N TYR A 108 15.55 4.48 -8.18
CA TYR A 108 16.65 4.12 -7.33
C TYR A 108 17.41 2.92 -7.94
N PRO A 109 18.72 3.03 -8.22
CA PRO A 109 19.45 2.03 -9.01
C PRO A 109 19.63 0.67 -8.33
N TRP A 110 19.44 0.60 -7.01
CA TRP A 110 19.60 -0.65 -6.25
C TRP A 110 18.35 -1.53 -6.25
N ARG A 111 17.15 -0.97 -6.52
CA ARG A 111 15.86 -1.69 -6.45
C ARG A 111 14.92 -1.38 -7.59
N GLN A 112 15.23 -0.40 -8.43
CA GLN A 112 14.32 0.11 -9.47
C GLN A 112 13.00 0.66 -8.92
N GLN A 113 12.96 1.10 -7.66
CA GLN A 113 11.82 1.80 -7.09
C GLN A 113 11.71 3.21 -7.69
N GLU A 114 10.53 3.57 -8.19
CA GLU A 114 10.26 4.86 -8.81
C GLU A 114 10.09 5.98 -7.77
N TYR A 115 10.65 7.15 -8.04
CA TYR A 115 10.44 8.37 -7.25
C TYR A 115 10.25 9.60 -8.14
N VAL A 116 9.55 10.63 -7.60
CA VAL A 116 9.26 11.86 -8.33
C VAL A 116 10.45 12.82 -8.25
N THR A 117 10.98 13.24 -9.41
CA THR A 117 12.07 14.22 -9.51
C THR A 117 11.60 15.62 -9.83
N LYS A 118 10.42 15.71 -10.45
CA LYS A 118 9.77 16.99 -10.78
C LYS A 118 8.26 16.83 -10.73
N ALA A 119 7.60 17.77 -10.07
CA ALA A 119 6.14 17.85 -10.00
C ALA A 119 5.59 19.00 -10.86
N GLU A 120 4.33 18.89 -11.25
CA GLU A 120 3.54 19.95 -11.88
C GLU A 120 3.00 20.93 -10.82
N ASP A 121 2.40 22.04 -11.27
CA ASP A 121 1.75 23.03 -10.41
C ASP A 121 0.25 22.74 -10.17
N PHE A 122 -0.17 21.50 -10.34
CA PHE A 122 -1.53 21.00 -10.14
C PHE A 122 -1.50 19.59 -9.56
N ILE A 123 -2.63 19.15 -8.99
CA ILE A 123 -2.70 17.86 -8.29
C ILE A 123 -3.30 16.73 -9.12
N ALA A 124 -4.18 17.03 -10.10
CA ALA A 124 -4.80 16.00 -10.94
C ALA A 124 -5.19 16.50 -12.32
N ARG A 125 -5.17 15.56 -13.29
CA ARG A 125 -5.85 15.65 -14.58
C ARG A 125 -6.99 14.65 -14.59
N THR A 126 -8.19 15.11 -14.94
CA THR A 126 -9.37 14.26 -14.86
C THR A 126 -10.36 14.63 -15.96
N SER A 127 -11.23 13.70 -16.31
CA SER A 127 -12.39 13.97 -17.18
C SER A 127 -13.60 14.31 -16.32
N GLY A 128 -14.45 15.20 -16.78
CA GLY A 128 -15.71 15.48 -16.13
C GLY A 128 -16.90 15.10 -17.02
N PRO A 129 -18.08 14.79 -16.45
CA PRO A 129 -18.37 14.76 -15.01
C PRO A 129 -17.88 13.46 -14.35
N ARG A 130 -17.51 13.55 -13.08
CA ARG A 130 -17.07 12.40 -12.27
C ARG A 130 -17.37 12.58 -10.79
N SER A 131 -17.32 11.52 -10.00
CA SER A 131 -17.24 11.55 -8.54
C SER A 131 -15.80 11.83 -8.10
N TYR A 132 -15.65 12.42 -6.93
CA TYR A 132 -14.38 12.66 -6.26
C TYR A 132 -14.31 11.85 -4.96
N PRO A 133 -13.11 11.58 -4.40
CA PRO A 133 -12.98 10.86 -3.15
C PRO A 133 -13.78 11.49 -2.01
N TRP A 134 -14.33 10.64 -1.16
CA TRP A 134 -15.02 11.08 0.05
C TRP A 134 -14.01 11.59 1.08
N ARG A 135 -14.33 12.71 1.74
CA ARG A 135 -13.67 13.18 2.96
C ARG A 135 -14.58 12.84 4.12
N ILE A 136 -14.14 11.87 4.94
CA ILE A 136 -14.99 11.22 5.94
C ILE A 136 -14.63 11.73 7.33
N LEU A 137 -15.63 12.09 8.11
CA LEU A 137 -15.53 12.32 9.54
C LEU A 137 -16.30 11.21 10.26
N ALA A 138 -15.61 10.14 10.62
CA ALA A 138 -16.22 9.04 11.35
C ALA A 138 -16.32 9.42 12.84
N ILE A 139 -17.56 9.48 13.36
CA ILE A 139 -17.85 9.82 14.75
C ILE A 139 -18.15 8.53 15.50
N THR A 140 -17.45 8.30 16.62
CA THR A 140 -17.67 7.17 17.52
C THR A 140 -17.87 7.68 18.96
N GLU A 141 -18.74 7.01 19.70
CA GLU A 141 -19.02 7.34 21.12
C GLU A 141 -18.15 6.55 22.07
N LYS A 142 -17.52 5.46 21.58
CA LYS A 142 -16.63 4.57 22.33
C LYS A 142 -15.41 4.21 21.51
N ASP A 143 -14.26 4.08 22.17
CA ASP A 143 -13.01 3.68 21.52
C ASP A 143 -13.12 2.31 20.82
N THR A 144 -13.92 1.41 21.37
CA THR A 144 -14.16 0.07 20.81
C THR A 144 -14.93 0.07 19.48
N GLU A 145 -15.56 1.18 19.13
CA GLU A 145 -16.29 1.34 17.85
C GLU A 145 -15.33 1.73 16.70
N MET A 146 -14.18 2.31 17.01
CA MET A 146 -13.22 2.77 16.00
C MET A 146 -12.68 1.62 15.14
N PRO A 147 -12.17 0.50 15.69
CA PRO A 147 -11.58 -0.58 14.88
C PRO A 147 -12.61 -1.38 14.08
N VAL A 148 -13.89 -1.26 14.38
CA VAL A 148 -14.98 -1.94 13.66
C VAL A 148 -15.77 -1.00 12.76
N ASN A 149 -15.32 0.26 12.62
CA ASN A 149 -15.96 1.23 11.73
C ASN A 149 -15.76 0.83 10.27
N ASN A 150 -16.83 0.76 9.50
CA ASN A 150 -16.82 0.31 8.11
C ASN A 150 -17.23 1.40 7.10
N LEU A 151 -17.20 2.66 7.49
CA LEU A 151 -17.62 3.77 6.61
C LEU A 151 -16.81 3.85 5.32
N VAL A 152 -15.51 3.54 5.35
CA VAL A 152 -14.67 3.51 4.15
C VAL A 152 -15.25 2.51 3.14
N TYR A 153 -15.57 1.30 3.58
CA TYR A 153 -16.14 0.27 2.70
C TYR A 153 -17.56 0.59 2.26
N ALA A 154 -18.36 1.22 3.14
CA ALA A 154 -19.74 1.59 2.83
C ALA A 154 -19.87 2.72 1.79
N LEU A 155 -18.84 3.58 1.71
CA LEU A 155 -18.77 4.71 0.79
C LEU A 155 -17.95 4.42 -0.47
N ALA A 156 -17.17 3.34 -0.46
CA ALA A 156 -16.41 2.92 -1.63
C ALA A 156 -17.32 2.47 -2.78
N SER A 157 -16.82 2.58 -3.99
CA SER A 157 -17.47 2.04 -5.18
C SER A 157 -17.69 0.52 -5.06
N PRO A 158 -18.72 -0.04 -5.69
CA PRO A 158 -19.00 -1.46 -5.66
C PRO A 158 -17.82 -2.30 -6.14
N ASN A 159 -17.70 -3.52 -5.60
CA ASN A 159 -16.70 -4.49 -6.03
C ASN A 159 -16.77 -4.72 -7.56
N ARG A 160 -15.61 -4.59 -8.24
CA ARG A 160 -15.46 -4.74 -9.69
C ARG A 160 -14.92 -6.10 -10.10
N ILE A 161 -14.39 -6.87 -9.15
CA ILE A 161 -13.76 -8.18 -9.45
C ILE A 161 -14.82 -9.21 -9.88
N GLY A 162 -16.06 -9.05 -9.41
CA GLY A 162 -17.14 -10.00 -9.66
C GLY A 162 -17.00 -11.25 -8.81
N ASP A 163 -16.52 -12.36 -9.36
CA ASP A 163 -16.24 -13.57 -8.60
C ASP A 163 -14.88 -13.44 -7.88
N TYR A 164 -14.93 -13.51 -6.55
CA TYR A 164 -13.76 -13.51 -5.67
C TYR A 164 -13.64 -14.83 -4.87
N SER A 165 -14.37 -15.86 -5.22
CA SER A 165 -14.34 -17.17 -4.54
C SER A 165 -12.98 -17.88 -4.61
N TRP A 166 -12.13 -17.47 -5.55
CA TRP A 166 -10.76 -17.95 -5.72
C TRP A 166 -9.79 -17.37 -4.69
N ILE A 167 -10.13 -16.26 -4.02
CA ILE A 167 -9.30 -15.64 -2.98
C ILE A 167 -9.43 -16.48 -1.71
N LYS A 168 -8.32 -17.06 -1.28
CA LYS A 168 -8.23 -17.79 -0.03
C LYS A 168 -7.42 -16.98 0.97
N THR A 169 -8.02 -16.64 2.08
CA THR A 169 -7.32 -16.05 3.22
C THR A 169 -6.45 -17.10 3.90
N GLY A 170 -5.34 -16.68 4.48
CA GLY A 170 -4.44 -17.59 5.18
C GLY A 170 -3.31 -16.86 5.88
N LYS A 171 -2.55 -17.63 6.64
CA LYS A 171 -1.30 -17.19 7.27
C LYS A 171 -0.16 -17.31 6.28
N VAL A 172 0.89 -16.52 6.48
CA VAL A 172 2.09 -16.56 5.64
C VAL A 172 3.34 -16.72 6.48
N ALA A 173 4.26 -17.57 6.06
CA ALA A 173 5.63 -17.61 6.56
C ALA A 173 6.50 -16.71 5.67
N TRP A 174 7.02 -15.64 6.25
CA TRP A 174 7.70 -14.59 5.53
C TRP A 174 9.20 -14.60 5.87
N ASP A 175 10.04 -14.83 4.87
CA ASP A 175 11.49 -15.04 4.99
C ASP A 175 12.26 -13.77 5.39
N TRP A 176 11.85 -12.61 4.90
CA TRP A 176 12.47 -11.31 5.20
C TRP A 176 12.41 -10.98 6.71
N TRP A 177 11.37 -11.42 7.41
CA TRP A 177 11.25 -11.17 8.85
C TRP A 177 12.42 -11.73 9.67
N ASN A 178 13.05 -12.78 9.17
CA ASN A 178 14.23 -13.40 9.76
C ASN A 178 15.53 -13.07 9.01
N ASP A 179 15.53 -12.08 8.13
CA ASP A 179 16.68 -11.73 7.28
C ASP A 179 17.18 -12.97 6.50
N TRP A 180 16.25 -13.73 5.91
CA TRP A 180 16.48 -15.02 5.22
C TRP A 180 17.31 -16.03 6.01
N ASN A 181 17.39 -15.88 7.33
CA ASN A 181 18.21 -16.72 8.20
C ASN A 181 17.42 -17.88 8.80
N LEU A 182 18.15 -18.99 8.98
CA LEU A 182 17.71 -20.15 9.74
C LEU A 182 18.81 -20.57 10.70
N LYS A 183 18.44 -21.12 11.87
CA LYS A 183 19.37 -21.67 12.86
C LYS A 183 19.17 -23.19 12.99
N GLY A 184 20.26 -23.92 13.25
CA GLY A 184 20.21 -25.36 13.50
C GLY A 184 19.93 -26.19 12.25
N VAL A 185 20.23 -25.67 11.06
CA VAL A 185 20.09 -26.36 9.76
C VAL A 185 21.46 -26.80 9.24
N PRO A 186 21.55 -27.93 8.48
CA PRO A 186 22.81 -28.45 7.97
C PRO A 186 23.26 -27.77 6.67
N PHE A 187 22.67 -26.67 6.27
CA PHE A 187 22.99 -25.92 5.05
C PHE A 187 23.14 -24.43 5.36
N LYS A 188 23.70 -23.68 4.41
CA LYS A 188 23.79 -22.21 4.51
C LYS A 188 22.45 -21.59 4.19
N ALA A 189 21.82 -20.94 5.17
CA ALA A 189 20.59 -20.18 4.97
C ALA A 189 20.83 -18.96 4.05
N GLY A 190 19.79 -18.52 3.37
CA GLY A 190 19.80 -17.41 2.42
C GLY A 190 18.76 -17.63 1.30
N ILE A 191 18.88 -16.87 0.21
CA ILE A 191 17.98 -16.99 -0.96
C ILE A 191 18.44 -18.19 -1.79
N ASN A 192 17.96 -19.39 -1.46
CA ASN A 192 18.27 -20.65 -2.13
C ASN A 192 17.19 -21.71 -1.89
N MET A 193 17.29 -22.81 -2.66
CA MET A 193 16.30 -23.90 -2.64
C MET A 193 16.13 -24.54 -1.27
N ASP A 194 17.22 -24.80 -0.54
CA ASP A 194 17.17 -25.48 0.77
C ASP A 194 16.43 -24.62 1.80
N THR A 195 16.68 -23.32 1.81
CA THR A 195 16.01 -22.38 2.70
C THR A 195 14.50 -22.33 2.41
N TYR A 196 14.09 -22.18 1.16
CA TYR A 196 12.65 -22.11 0.83
C TYR A 196 11.95 -23.45 1.01
N LYS A 197 12.58 -24.58 0.76
CA LYS A 197 12.01 -25.88 1.12
C LYS A 197 11.81 -26.02 2.64
N TYR A 198 12.75 -25.50 3.44
CA TYR A 198 12.57 -25.48 4.91
C TYR A 198 11.40 -24.60 5.34
N TYR A 199 11.21 -23.41 4.74
CA TYR A 199 10.04 -22.55 5.00
C TYR A 199 8.73 -23.24 4.60
N ILE A 200 8.69 -23.92 3.46
CA ILE A 200 7.54 -24.75 3.04
C ILE A 200 7.26 -25.87 4.05
N ASP A 201 8.29 -26.56 4.52
CA ASP A 201 8.14 -27.62 5.52
C ASP A 201 7.67 -27.08 6.86
N PHE A 202 8.16 -25.92 7.27
CA PHE A 202 7.70 -25.24 8.48
C PHE A 202 6.24 -24.82 8.33
N ALA A 203 5.87 -24.21 7.23
CA ALA A 203 4.50 -23.79 6.93
C ALA A 203 3.53 -24.97 6.97
N ALA A 204 3.87 -26.07 6.28
CA ALA A 204 3.05 -27.28 6.27
C ALA A 204 2.83 -27.90 7.66
N ARG A 205 3.89 -27.90 8.52
CA ARG A 205 3.78 -28.44 9.89
C ARG A 205 2.97 -27.57 10.84
N ASN A 206 2.78 -26.30 10.52
CA ASN A 206 2.12 -25.31 11.38
C ASN A 206 0.80 -24.79 10.82
N ASP A 207 0.22 -25.48 9.83
CA ASP A 207 -1.02 -25.07 9.17
C ASP A 207 -0.96 -23.60 8.69
N ILE A 208 0.12 -23.27 8.00
CA ILE A 208 0.35 -21.99 7.34
C ILE A 208 0.17 -22.20 5.84
N GLU A 209 -0.73 -21.44 5.24
CA GLU A 209 -1.19 -21.64 3.87
C GLU A 209 -0.18 -21.17 2.83
N TYR A 210 0.64 -20.16 3.16
CA TYR A 210 1.51 -19.49 2.19
C TYR A 210 2.93 -19.29 2.71
N ILE A 211 3.88 -19.23 1.78
CA ILE A 211 5.16 -18.58 1.99
C ILE A 211 5.30 -17.37 1.05
N ILE A 212 6.01 -16.33 1.47
CA ILE A 212 6.48 -15.26 0.59
C ILE A 212 7.96 -15.50 0.28
N LEU A 213 8.31 -15.45 -1.00
CA LEU A 213 9.68 -15.22 -1.44
C LEU A 213 9.85 -13.71 -1.56
N ASP A 214 10.53 -13.09 -0.60
CA ASP A 214 10.75 -11.65 -0.55
C ASP A 214 11.85 -11.19 -1.52
N GLU A 215 12.33 -9.94 -1.44
CA GLU A 215 13.32 -9.35 -2.34
C GLU A 215 14.53 -10.27 -2.57
N GLY A 216 14.89 -10.50 -3.83
CA GLY A 216 16.09 -11.24 -4.20
C GLY A 216 15.86 -12.53 -5.00
N TRP A 217 14.62 -13.00 -5.19
CA TRP A 217 14.32 -14.13 -6.08
C TRP A 217 14.47 -13.78 -7.57
N TYR A 218 14.45 -12.49 -7.92
CA TYR A 218 14.93 -11.91 -9.17
C TYR A 218 15.97 -10.84 -8.86
N ASN A 219 16.72 -10.37 -9.88
CA ASN A 219 17.73 -9.33 -9.67
C ASN A 219 17.06 -7.94 -9.53
N PRO A 220 16.99 -7.35 -8.33
CA PRO A 220 16.29 -6.09 -8.11
C PRO A 220 16.91 -4.90 -8.86
N LYS A 221 18.21 -4.96 -9.17
CA LYS A 221 18.89 -3.89 -9.92
C LYS A 221 18.50 -3.86 -11.39
N SER A 222 18.15 -4.99 -11.97
CA SER A 222 17.68 -5.05 -13.37
C SER A 222 16.21 -4.65 -13.49
N GLY A 223 15.41 -4.85 -12.43
CA GLY A 223 13.96 -4.72 -12.47
C GLY A 223 13.28 -5.73 -13.40
N ASP A 224 13.99 -6.78 -13.84
CA ASP A 224 13.43 -7.85 -14.66
C ASP A 224 12.91 -8.98 -13.77
N MET A 225 11.64 -8.90 -13.39
CA MET A 225 11.00 -9.94 -12.61
C MET A 225 10.59 -11.18 -13.42
N LEU A 226 10.76 -11.14 -14.75
CA LEU A 226 10.52 -12.32 -15.59
C LEU A 226 11.70 -13.29 -15.58
N THR A 227 12.87 -12.88 -15.08
CA THR A 227 14.06 -13.70 -14.96
C THR A 227 14.36 -14.02 -13.50
N VAL A 228 14.21 -15.30 -13.14
CA VAL A 228 14.53 -15.84 -11.81
C VAL A 228 16.06 -16.00 -11.68
N ILE A 229 16.61 -15.76 -10.48
CA ILE A 229 18.04 -15.97 -10.22
C ILE A 229 18.40 -17.46 -10.37
N PRO A 230 19.65 -17.78 -10.74
CA PRO A 230 20.06 -19.17 -11.00
C PRO A 230 20.07 -20.08 -9.76
N GLU A 231 20.06 -19.50 -8.55
CA GLU A 231 20.01 -20.22 -7.29
C GLU A 231 18.63 -20.80 -6.97
N LEU A 232 17.60 -20.43 -7.76
CA LEU A 232 16.20 -20.83 -7.54
C LEU A 232 15.58 -21.50 -8.77
N ASP A 233 14.92 -22.63 -8.55
CA ASP A 233 13.99 -23.25 -9.47
C ASP A 233 12.56 -23.07 -8.92
N LEU A 234 11.84 -22.07 -9.43
CA LEU A 234 10.45 -21.81 -9.00
C LEU A 234 9.52 -22.96 -9.35
N THR A 235 9.75 -23.68 -10.45
CA THR A 235 8.90 -24.81 -10.86
C THR A 235 9.02 -25.94 -9.83
N GLU A 236 10.24 -26.24 -9.39
CA GLU A 236 10.47 -27.22 -8.34
C GLU A 236 9.89 -26.77 -7.00
N LEU A 237 10.07 -25.49 -6.59
CA LEU A 237 9.50 -24.97 -5.34
C LEU A 237 7.97 -25.01 -5.33
N ILE A 238 7.34 -24.61 -6.43
CA ILE A 238 5.87 -24.64 -6.57
C ILE A 238 5.35 -26.07 -6.44
N SER A 239 5.99 -27.02 -7.14
CA SER A 239 5.63 -28.44 -7.05
C SER A 239 5.81 -28.99 -5.63
N TYR A 240 6.92 -28.63 -4.97
CA TYR A 240 7.21 -29.03 -3.59
C TYR A 240 6.17 -28.48 -2.60
N GLY A 241 5.83 -27.19 -2.72
CA GLY A 241 4.81 -26.54 -1.89
C GLY A 241 3.43 -27.15 -2.10
N LYS A 242 3.02 -27.31 -3.35
CA LYS A 242 1.72 -27.93 -3.71
C LYS A 242 1.55 -29.32 -3.11
N ASN A 243 2.58 -30.16 -3.13
CA ASN A 243 2.56 -31.50 -2.54
C ASN A 243 2.40 -31.47 -1.00
N LYS A 244 2.65 -30.34 -0.36
CA LYS A 244 2.55 -30.12 1.09
C LYS A 244 1.38 -29.23 1.48
N GLY A 245 0.58 -28.77 0.53
CA GLY A 245 -0.54 -27.87 0.77
C GLY A 245 -0.15 -26.43 1.08
N VAL A 246 1.06 -26.00 0.67
CA VAL A 246 1.58 -24.65 0.86
C VAL A 246 1.75 -23.96 -0.48
N ASP A 247 1.15 -22.82 -0.62
CA ASP A 247 1.21 -21.99 -1.84
C ASP A 247 2.31 -20.91 -1.73
N ILE A 248 2.72 -20.33 -2.86
CA ILE A 248 3.82 -19.37 -2.96
C ILE A 248 3.31 -18.02 -3.45
N VAL A 249 3.74 -16.95 -2.77
CA VAL A 249 3.57 -15.55 -3.15
C VAL A 249 4.95 -14.96 -3.44
N LEU A 250 5.06 -14.13 -4.49
CA LEU A 250 6.32 -13.51 -4.89
C LEU A 250 6.30 -12.02 -4.56
N TRP A 251 7.40 -11.53 -4.00
CA TRP A 251 7.59 -10.11 -3.76
C TRP A 251 8.00 -9.36 -5.04
N THR A 252 7.60 -8.10 -5.17
CA THR A 252 8.07 -7.21 -6.22
C THR A 252 7.87 -5.74 -5.84
N VAL A 253 8.54 -4.84 -6.58
CA VAL A 253 8.32 -3.39 -6.48
C VAL A 253 7.17 -2.97 -7.38
N PHE A 254 6.36 -2.01 -6.97
CA PHE A 254 5.17 -1.54 -7.69
C PHE A 254 5.42 -1.23 -9.17
N ASN A 255 6.38 -0.36 -9.46
CA ASN A 255 6.66 0.03 -10.85
C ASN A 255 7.32 -1.08 -11.67
N VAL A 256 8.03 -2.00 -11.02
CA VAL A 256 8.60 -3.19 -11.69
C VAL A 256 7.46 -4.09 -12.17
N LEU A 257 6.48 -4.36 -11.31
CA LEU A 257 5.30 -5.14 -11.72
C LEU A 257 4.49 -4.38 -12.78
N ASP A 258 4.19 -3.10 -12.58
CA ASP A 258 3.37 -2.30 -13.52
C ASP A 258 3.99 -2.28 -14.93
N SER A 259 5.30 -2.18 -15.04
CA SER A 259 6.02 -2.17 -16.35
C SER A 259 5.98 -3.50 -17.10
N GLN A 260 5.73 -4.62 -16.40
CA GLN A 260 5.72 -5.98 -16.96
C GLN A 260 4.39 -6.70 -16.65
N LEU A 261 3.34 -5.94 -16.36
CA LEU A 261 2.14 -6.39 -15.63
C LEU A 261 1.47 -7.62 -16.22
N GLU A 262 1.08 -7.57 -17.49
CA GLU A 262 0.37 -8.69 -18.14
C GLU A 262 1.27 -9.93 -18.29
N ALA A 263 2.52 -9.73 -18.72
CA ALA A 263 3.46 -10.82 -18.90
C ALA A 263 3.80 -11.53 -17.58
N ALA A 264 3.96 -10.76 -16.50
CA ALA A 264 4.21 -11.31 -15.17
C ALA A 264 3.00 -12.05 -14.62
N CYS A 265 1.81 -11.44 -14.69
CA CYS A 265 0.57 -12.07 -14.23
C CYS A 265 0.29 -13.38 -14.99
N GLU A 266 0.37 -13.37 -16.32
CA GLU A 266 0.18 -14.56 -17.13
C GLU A 266 1.17 -15.66 -16.80
N LYS A 267 2.48 -15.33 -16.82
CA LYS A 267 3.55 -16.29 -16.56
C LYS A 267 3.40 -16.96 -15.21
N TYR A 268 3.29 -16.16 -14.14
CA TYR A 268 3.32 -16.69 -12.79
C TYR A 268 2.01 -17.37 -12.38
N ALA A 269 0.86 -16.94 -12.89
CA ALA A 269 -0.40 -17.66 -12.74
C ALA A 269 -0.33 -19.04 -13.41
N GLN A 270 0.18 -19.14 -14.64
CA GLN A 270 0.36 -20.41 -15.36
C GLN A 270 1.33 -21.36 -14.64
N MET A 271 2.38 -20.82 -14.01
CA MET A 271 3.31 -21.61 -13.19
C MET A 271 2.66 -22.13 -11.89
N GLY A 272 1.60 -21.48 -11.41
CA GLY A 272 0.90 -21.85 -10.17
C GLY A 272 1.26 -21.02 -8.95
N ILE A 273 1.93 -19.89 -9.14
CA ILE A 273 2.08 -18.83 -8.12
C ILE A 273 0.69 -18.31 -7.75
N LYS A 274 0.48 -17.95 -6.48
CA LYS A 274 -0.82 -17.51 -5.97
C LYS A 274 -0.99 -16.02 -5.83
N GLY A 275 0.08 -15.26 -5.93
CA GLY A 275 -0.02 -13.82 -5.84
C GLY A 275 1.29 -13.09 -5.75
N PHE A 276 1.16 -11.78 -5.58
CA PHE A 276 2.29 -10.89 -5.40
C PHE A 276 2.17 -10.10 -4.10
N LYS A 277 3.27 -10.01 -3.35
CA LYS A 277 3.50 -8.96 -2.37
C LYS A 277 4.13 -7.79 -3.12
N VAL A 278 3.40 -6.69 -3.27
CA VAL A 278 3.82 -5.52 -4.04
C VAL A 278 4.17 -4.40 -3.09
N ASP A 279 5.39 -3.92 -3.15
CA ASP A 279 6.02 -3.11 -2.12
C ASP A 279 6.63 -1.81 -2.65
N PHE A 280 6.95 -0.86 -1.74
CA PHE A 280 7.65 0.39 -2.02
C PHE A 280 6.95 1.34 -2.98
N LEU A 281 5.62 1.49 -2.87
CA LEU A 281 4.93 2.55 -3.59
C LEU A 281 5.34 3.93 -3.04
N ASP A 282 5.32 4.11 -1.73
CA ASP A 282 5.81 5.26 -0.96
C ASP A 282 5.26 6.62 -1.42
N ARG A 283 4.16 6.64 -2.17
CA ARG A 283 3.55 7.84 -2.75
C ARG A 283 2.06 7.60 -3.03
N ASP A 284 1.27 8.68 -3.03
CA ASP A 284 -0.18 8.66 -3.29
C ASP A 284 -0.62 9.76 -4.26
N ASP A 285 0.29 10.27 -5.10
CA ASP A 285 -0.12 11.11 -6.22
C ASP A 285 -1.03 10.36 -7.20
N GLN A 286 -1.72 11.08 -8.08
CA GLN A 286 -2.67 10.50 -9.01
C GLN A 286 -2.09 9.31 -9.80
N LYS A 287 -0.84 9.40 -10.27
CA LYS A 287 -0.21 8.33 -11.05
C LYS A 287 0.03 7.06 -10.23
N ALA A 288 0.42 7.22 -8.96
CA ALA A 288 0.60 6.11 -8.05
C ALA A 288 -0.74 5.42 -7.76
N VAL A 289 -1.81 6.19 -7.53
CA VAL A 289 -3.16 5.65 -7.35
C VAL A 289 -3.63 4.88 -8.59
N GLU A 290 -3.46 5.46 -9.79
CA GLU A 290 -3.77 4.77 -11.05
C GLU A 290 -3.01 3.45 -11.22
N MET A 291 -1.74 3.41 -10.82
CA MET A 291 -0.90 2.20 -10.86
C MET A 291 -1.47 1.09 -9.97
N VAL A 292 -1.90 1.43 -8.75
CA VAL A 292 -2.52 0.44 -7.83
C VAL A 292 -3.76 -0.19 -8.44
N TYR A 293 -4.64 0.60 -9.05
CA TYR A 293 -5.83 0.08 -9.72
C TYR A 293 -5.47 -0.84 -10.90
N ARG A 294 -4.52 -0.45 -11.75
CA ARG A 294 -4.07 -1.32 -12.87
C ARG A 294 -3.54 -2.66 -12.36
N ILE A 295 -2.72 -2.64 -11.32
CA ILE A 295 -2.16 -3.86 -10.71
C ILE A 295 -3.29 -4.71 -10.13
N ALA A 296 -4.21 -4.12 -9.37
CA ALA A 296 -5.32 -4.84 -8.76
C ALA A 296 -6.24 -5.51 -9.80
N GLU A 297 -6.54 -4.79 -10.88
CA GLU A 297 -7.37 -5.32 -11.98
C GLU A 297 -6.67 -6.45 -12.73
N ALA A 298 -5.37 -6.31 -13.01
CA ALA A 298 -4.61 -7.35 -13.72
C ALA A 298 -4.44 -8.61 -12.86
N THR A 299 -4.04 -8.46 -11.61
CA THR A 299 -3.89 -9.60 -10.69
C THR A 299 -5.22 -10.34 -10.48
N ALA A 300 -6.34 -9.60 -10.36
CA ALA A 300 -7.68 -10.19 -10.25
C ALA A 300 -8.06 -11.00 -11.51
N ARG A 301 -7.81 -10.48 -12.73
CA ARG A 301 -8.08 -11.21 -13.98
C ARG A 301 -7.33 -12.54 -14.07
N HIS A 302 -6.15 -12.62 -13.47
CA HIS A 302 -5.32 -13.83 -13.46
C HIS A 302 -5.48 -14.68 -12.18
N HIS A 303 -6.43 -14.33 -11.30
CA HIS A 303 -6.67 -14.99 -10.01
C HIS A 303 -5.42 -15.05 -9.12
N LEU A 304 -4.68 -13.95 -9.08
CA LEU A 304 -3.51 -13.75 -8.22
C LEU A 304 -3.88 -12.87 -7.03
N ILE A 305 -3.61 -13.35 -5.82
CA ILE A 305 -3.79 -12.57 -4.58
C ILE A 305 -2.83 -11.37 -4.61
N LEU A 306 -3.29 -10.23 -4.15
CA LEU A 306 -2.51 -9.01 -4.07
C LEU A 306 -2.34 -8.61 -2.60
N ASP A 307 -1.09 -8.64 -2.13
CA ASP A 307 -0.67 -8.11 -0.84
C ASP A 307 0.04 -6.77 -1.05
N LEU A 308 -0.63 -5.68 -0.72
CA LEU A 308 -0.12 -4.31 -0.90
C LEU A 308 0.70 -3.89 0.32
N HIS A 309 1.96 -3.58 0.12
CA HIS A 309 2.92 -3.25 1.17
C HIS A 309 3.62 -1.91 0.88
N GLY A 310 3.97 -1.12 1.91
CA GLY A 310 4.56 0.20 1.70
C GLY A 310 3.64 1.13 0.88
N ILE A 311 2.36 1.13 1.14
CA ILE A 311 1.31 1.82 0.39
C ILE A 311 0.52 2.76 1.31
N TYR A 312 -0.13 3.77 0.72
CA TYR A 312 -1.13 4.59 1.39
C TYR A 312 -2.30 3.74 1.95
N LYS A 313 -3.05 4.32 2.89
CA LYS A 313 -4.22 3.66 3.52
C LYS A 313 -5.21 3.11 2.48
N PRO A 314 -5.89 2.00 2.79
CA PRO A 314 -7.00 1.51 1.96
C PRO A 314 -8.12 2.56 1.87
N THR A 315 -8.71 2.66 0.71
CA THR A 315 -9.82 3.59 0.43
C THR A 315 -10.96 2.92 -0.34
#